data_ca1bb3bbd4ad46f5a0ff9eb7cce46be6
#
_entry.id   ca1bb3bbd4ad46f5a0ff9eb7cce46be6
#
_cell.length_a   1.000
_cell.length_b   1.000
_cell.length_c   1.000
_cell.angle_alpha   90.00
_cell.angle_beta   90.00
_cell.angle_gamma   90.00
#
_symmetry.space_group_name_H-M   'P 1'
#
loop_
_entity.id
_entity.type
_entity.pdbx_description
1 polymer ?
#
loop_
_entity_poly.entity_id
_entity_poly.type
_entity_poly.pdbx_seq_one_letter_code
_entity_poly.pdbx_strand_id
1 'polypeptide(L)'
;MEDPSKGKGMLFMHIPLDEYINLYNDYDFFGHAEEPICCQAGNTGLFSAMIEQPTVQWVTCGHDHNNDYFGLYNGITMGYGRKTGYGCYGPTFPMTQGARVFEITKEPFSIKTWVREESGEVKE
;
A
#
# COMPACT_ATOMS: atom_id res chain seq x y z
N MET A 1 15.87 -8.52 17.23
CA MET A 1 16.42 -7.18 17.51
C MET A 1 16.66 -6.45 16.21
N GLU A 2 16.24 -5.24 16.12
CA GLU A 2 16.48 -4.39 14.95
C GLU A 2 17.96 -4.02 14.87
N ASP A 3 18.59 -4.18 13.69
CA ASP A 3 19.97 -3.75 13.46
C ASP A 3 19.97 -2.25 13.17
N PRO A 4 20.52 -1.40 14.05
CA PRO A 4 20.49 0.05 13.86
C PRO A 4 21.35 0.52 12.68
N SER A 5 22.22 -0.32 12.14
CA SER A 5 23.00 0.00 10.94
C SER A 5 22.19 -0.11 9.66
N LYS A 6 21.04 -0.78 9.70
CA LYS A 6 20.14 -0.93 8.56
C LYS A 6 19.09 0.19 8.55
N GLY A 7 18.94 0.83 7.43
CA GLY A 7 17.91 1.85 7.25
C GLY A 7 16.51 1.25 7.25
N LYS A 8 15.51 2.11 7.40
CA LYS A 8 14.12 1.75 7.18
C LYS A 8 13.85 1.64 5.68
N GLY A 9 12.89 0.82 5.30
CA GLY A 9 12.60 0.56 3.90
C GLY A 9 11.12 0.47 3.58
N MET A 10 10.86 0.54 2.28
CA MET A 10 9.56 0.27 1.69
C MET A 10 9.70 -0.90 0.72
N LEU A 11 8.65 -1.72 0.65
CA LEU A 11 8.54 -2.80 -0.32
C LEU A 11 7.47 -2.43 -1.36
N PHE A 12 7.81 -2.59 -2.63
CA PHE A 12 6.88 -2.43 -3.75
C PHE A 12 6.66 -3.79 -4.40
N MET A 13 5.41 -4.17 -4.60
CA MET A 13 5.04 -5.43 -5.22
C MET A 13 3.78 -5.24 -6.05
N HIS A 14 3.43 -6.22 -6.89
CA HIS A 14 2.25 -6.08 -7.74
C HIS A 14 0.99 -6.69 -7.10
N ILE A 15 1.03 -7.97 -6.76
CA ILE A 15 -0.13 -8.69 -6.20
C ILE A 15 -0.15 -8.51 -4.68
N PRO A 16 -1.30 -8.14 -4.07
CA PRO A 16 -1.36 -7.94 -2.63
C PRO A 16 -1.13 -9.24 -1.84
N LEU A 17 -0.60 -9.09 -0.64
CA LEU A 17 -0.47 -10.17 0.32
C LEU A 17 -1.84 -10.50 0.94
N ASP A 18 -2.01 -11.73 1.43
CA ASP A 18 -3.24 -12.16 2.10
C ASP A 18 -3.60 -11.27 3.29
N GLU A 19 -2.60 -10.72 3.97
CA GLU A 19 -2.77 -9.84 5.13
C GLU A 19 -3.50 -8.53 4.80
N TYR A 20 -3.59 -8.14 3.53
CA TYR A 20 -4.45 -7.03 3.09
C TYR A 20 -5.93 -7.30 3.41
N ILE A 21 -6.36 -8.56 3.37
CA ILE A 21 -7.72 -8.95 3.75
C ILE A 21 -7.93 -8.73 5.25
N ASN A 22 -6.95 -9.08 6.07
CA ASN A 22 -7.02 -8.86 7.52
C ASN A 22 -7.10 -7.37 7.84
N LEU A 23 -6.30 -6.56 7.17
CA LEU A 23 -6.37 -5.10 7.32
C LEU A 23 -7.77 -4.59 6.99
N TYR A 24 -8.32 -4.98 5.84
CA TYR A 24 -9.64 -4.52 5.40
C TYR A 24 -10.76 -4.93 6.37
N ASN A 25 -10.71 -6.16 6.88
CA ASN A 25 -11.79 -6.70 7.72
C ASN A 25 -11.76 -6.17 9.16
N ASP A 26 -10.58 -5.99 9.73
CA ASP A 26 -10.42 -5.89 11.18
C ASP A 26 -9.82 -4.57 11.65
N TYR A 27 -9.35 -3.72 10.75
CA TYR A 27 -8.62 -2.50 11.10
C TYR A 27 -9.10 -1.30 10.29
N ASP A 28 -8.75 -0.11 10.76
CA ASP A 28 -9.04 1.13 10.06
C ASP A 28 -8.14 1.29 8.83
N PHE A 29 -8.72 1.78 7.75
CA PHE A 29 -7.98 2.13 6.55
C PHE A 29 -8.46 3.47 5.99
N PHE A 30 -7.61 4.09 5.17
CA PHE A 30 -7.87 5.37 4.51
C PHE A 30 -7.84 5.17 3.01
N GLY A 31 -8.85 5.66 2.31
CA GLY A 31 -8.94 5.57 0.86
C GLY A 31 -10.14 4.75 0.39
N HIS A 32 -10.01 4.19 -0.80
CA HIS A 32 -11.11 3.50 -1.49
C HIS A 32 -10.84 2.00 -1.60
N ALA A 33 -11.81 1.20 -1.20
CA ALA A 33 -11.79 -0.25 -1.33
C ALA A 33 -13.05 -0.67 -2.08
N GLU A 34 -12.99 -0.66 -3.42
CA GLU A 34 -14.15 -0.77 -4.31
C GLU A 34 -14.18 -2.08 -5.09
N GLU A 35 -13.26 -2.99 -4.81
CA GLU A 35 -13.28 -4.34 -5.35
C GLU A 35 -12.67 -5.35 -4.37
N PRO A 36 -13.00 -6.66 -4.52
CA PRO A 36 -12.38 -7.70 -3.70
C PRO A 36 -10.86 -7.72 -3.83
N ILE A 37 -10.18 -8.02 -2.74
CA ILE A 37 -8.72 -8.11 -2.72
C ILE A 37 -8.31 -9.43 -3.39
N CYS A 38 -7.59 -9.34 -4.50
CA CYS A 38 -7.12 -10.48 -5.28
C CYS A 38 -5.68 -10.82 -4.89
N CYS A 39 -5.52 -11.61 -3.84
CA CYS A 39 -4.20 -12.06 -3.41
C CYS A 39 -3.71 -13.26 -4.21
N GLN A 40 -2.42 -13.58 -4.04
CA GLN A 40 -1.84 -14.80 -4.60
C GLN A 40 -2.46 -16.04 -3.95
N ALA A 41 -2.40 -17.18 -4.65
CA ALA A 41 -3.03 -18.42 -4.20
C ALA A 41 -2.40 -19.02 -2.95
N GLY A 42 -1.12 -18.77 -2.70
CA GLY A 42 -0.40 -19.31 -1.55
C GLY A 42 0.30 -18.24 -0.74
N ASN A 43 0.12 -18.27 0.57
CA ASN A 43 0.88 -17.42 1.49
C ASN A 43 2.20 -18.12 1.82
N THR A 44 3.31 -17.56 1.36
CA THR A 44 4.65 -18.11 1.58
C THR A 44 5.40 -17.46 2.75
N GLY A 45 4.71 -16.63 3.54
CA GLY A 45 5.25 -16.08 4.78
C GLY A 45 6.03 -14.78 4.64
N LEU A 46 5.87 -14.03 3.56
CA LEU A 46 6.59 -12.76 3.38
C LEU A 46 6.25 -11.76 4.49
N PHE A 47 4.97 -11.64 4.85
CA PHE A 47 4.57 -10.73 5.92
C PHE A 47 5.20 -11.12 7.27
N SER A 48 5.22 -12.40 7.60
CA SER A 48 5.90 -12.89 8.81
C SER A 48 7.39 -12.57 8.81
N ALA A 49 8.04 -12.69 7.66
CA ALA A 49 9.45 -12.31 7.51
C ALA A 49 9.67 -10.82 7.75
N MET A 50 8.75 -9.96 7.30
CA MET A 50 8.82 -8.53 7.57
C MET A 50 8.63 -8.19 9.05
N ILE A 51 7.79 -8.95 9.76
CA ILE A 51 7.62 -8.81 11.21
C ILE A 51 8.91 -9.20 11.94
N GLU A 52 9.55 -10.28 11.53
CA GLU A 52 10.79 -10.74 12.15
C GLU A 52 11.99 -9.84 11.87
N GLN A 53 11.97 -9.15 10.72
CA GLN A 53 13.04 -8.25 10.29
C GLN A 53 12.46 -6.85 10.05
N PRO A 54 12.20 -6.08 11.11
CA PRO A 54 11.38 -4.85 11.04
C PRO A 54 12.10 -3.65 10.40
N THR A 55 12.82 -3.88 9.33
CA THR A 55 13.39 -2.81 8.50
C THR A 55 12.40 -2.31 7.46
N VAL A 56 11.48 -3.16 6.99
CA VAL A 56 10.40 -2.76 6.08
C VAL A 56 9.23 -2.27 6.92
N GLN A 57 8.88 -1.00 6.75
CA GLN A 57 7.79 -0.37 7.50
C GLN A 57 6.58 -0.04 6.65
N TRP A 58 6.70 -0.15 5.34
CA TRP A 58 5.64 0.09 4.40
C TRP A 58 5.72 -0.89 3.24
N VAL A 59 4.58 -1.50 2.89
CA VAL A 59 4.45 -2.29 1.67
C VAL A 59 3.34 -1.69 0.82
N THR A 60 3.57 -1.57 -0.48
CA THR A 60 2.57 -1.07 -1.41
C THR A 60 2.44 -2.01 -2.60
N CYS A 61 1.21 -2.17 -3.07
CA CYS A 61 0.89 -3.05 -4.19
C CYS A 61 0.01 -2.36 -5.23
N GLY A 62 -0.32 -3.07 -6.29
CA GLY A 62 -1.26 -2.66 -7.33
C GLY A 62 -2.29 -3.76 -7.57
N HIS A 63 -2.41 -4.23 -8.80
CA HIS A 63 -3.25 -5.34 -9.23
C HIS A 63 -4.76 -5.06 -9.25
N ASP A 64 -5.33 -4.67 -8.12
CA ASP A 64 -6.77 -4.39 -7.98
C ASP A 64 -7.03 -2.92 -8.29
N HIS A 65 -7.53 -2.64 -9.49
CA HIS A 65 -7.57 -1.29 -10.07
C HIS A 65 -8.54 -0.33 -9.37
N ASN A 66 -9.52 -0.86 -8.68
CA ASN A 66 -10.52 -0.08 -7.95
C ASN A 66 -10.21 0.05 -6.46
N ASN A 67 -9.04 -0.41 -6.04
CA ASN A 67 -8.57 -0.25 -4.68
C ASN A 67 -7.46 0.79 -4.60
N ASP A 68 -7.62 1.71 -3.66
CA ASP A 68 -6.65 2.75 -3.34
C ASP A 68 -6.81 3.08 -1.86
N TYR A 69 -6.32 2.19 -1.00
CA TYR A 69 -6.38 2.42 0.43
C TYR A 69 -5.06 2.04 1.09
N PHE A 70 -4.88 2.52 2.31
CA PHE A 70 -3.76 2.12 3.14
C PHE A 70 -4.17 2.11 4.61
N GLY A 71 -3.50 1.32 5.40
CA GLY A 71 -3.72 1.22 6.83
C GLY A 71 -2.58 0.50 7.54
N LEU A 72 -2.60 0.59 8.86
CA LEU A 72 -1.57 -0.02 9.71
C LEU A 72 -2.03 -1.40 10.17
N TYR A 73 -1.21 -2.40 9.94
CA TYR A 73 -1.43 -3.76 10.38
C TYR A 73 -0.15 -4.33 10.99
N ASN A 74 -0.21 -4.68 12.27
CA ASN A 74 0.93 -5.23 13.02
C ASN A 74 2.24 -4.46 12.85
N GLY A 75 2.17 -3.13 12.93
CA GLY A 75 3.33 -2.26 12.84
C GLY A 75 3.84 -1.97 11.42
N ILE A 76 3.21 -2.57 10.39
CA ILE A 76 3.57 -2.33 8.99
C ILE A 76 2.39 -1.64 8.31
N THR A 77 2.66 -0.52 7.64
CA THR A 77 1.63 0.13 6.81
C THR A 77 1.55 -0.61 5.48
N MET A 78 0.34 -1.02 5.12
CA MET A 78 0.05 -1.71 3.87
C MET A 78 -0.86 -0.84 3.03
N GLY A 79 -0.57 -0.70 1.75
CA GLY A 79 -1.36 0.15 0.89
C GLY A 79 -1.34 -0.23 -0.58
N TYR A 80 -2.29 0.37 -1.31
CA TYR A 80 -2.37 0.30 -2.75
C TYR A 80 -1.88 1.61 -3.37
N GLY A 81 -1.26 1.50 -4.56
CA GLY A 81 -1.11 2.64 -5.44
C GLY A 81 -2.39 2.93 -6.22
N ARG A 82 -2.55 4.15 -6.71
CA ARG A 82 -3.65 4.50 -7.62
C ARG A 82 -3.34 3.99 -9.04
N LYS A 83 -4.33 3.41 -9.71
CA LYS A 83 -4.19 3.03 -11.12
C LYS A 83 -3.86 4.26 -11.97
N THR A 84 -2.83 4.17 -12.77
CA THR A 84 -2.33 5.27 -13.61
C THR A 84 -2.78 5.14 -15.06
N GLY A 85 -2.71 3.94 -15.63
CA GLY A 85 -2.99 3.74 -17.05
C GLY A 85 -4.48 3.74 -17.41
N TYR A 86 -4.77 4.01 -18.69
CA TYR A 86 -6.14 4.01 -19.21
C TYR A 86 -6.63 2.65 -19.68
N GLY A 87 -5.72 1.71 -19.90
CA GLY A 87 -6.07 0.36 -20.34
C GLY A 87 -6.80 -0.45 -19.29
N CYS A 88 -7.49 -1.50 -19.70
CA CYS A 88 -8.28 -2.39 -18.85
C CYS A 88 -9.39 -1.65 -18.09
N TYR A 89 -9.80 -2.15 -16.93
CA TYR A 89 -10.87 -1.58 -16.13
C TYR A 89 -10.34 -0.60 -15.07
N GLY A 90 -11.27 0.18 -14.51
CA GLY A 90 -11.01 1.09 -13.39
C GLY A 90 -10.12 2.29 -13.73
N PRO A 91 -9.91 3.15 -12.75
CA PRO A 91 -10.54 3.13 -11.43
C PRO A 91 -12.02 3.51 -11.49
N THR A 92 -12.78 3.07 -10.46
CA THR A 92 -14.22 3.36 -10.36
C THR A 92 -14.44 4.77 -9.83
N PHE A 93 -15.41 5.48 -10.44
CA PHE A 93 -15.84 6.79 -9.91
C PHE A 93 -16.11 6.71 -8.39
N PRO A 94 -15.72 7.70 -7.56
CA PRO A 94 -15.20 9.02 -7.95
C PRO A 94 -13.68 9.07 -8.19
N MET A 95 -12.97 7.96 -8.13
CA MET A 95 -11.53 7.94 -8.43
C MET A 95 -11.28 8.16 -9.92
N THR A 96 -10.22 8.89 -10.23
CA THR A 96 -9.67 8.99 -11.59
C THR A 96 -8.24 8.46 -11.60
N GLN A 97 -7.70 8.27 -12.79
CA GLN A 97 -6.30 7.87 -12.95
C GLN A 97 -5.38 8.84 -12.21
N GLY A 98 -4.32 8.32 -11.66
CA GLY A 98 -3.38 9.12 -10.90
C GLY A 98 -2.19 8.30 -10.44
N ALA A 99 -1.48 8.81 -9.45
CA ALA A 99 -0.37 8.13 -8.83
C ALA A 99 -0.35 8.41 -7.34
N ARG A 100 0.03 7.41 -6.57
CA ARG A 100 0.30 7.63 -5.14
C ARG A 100 1.73 8.14 -4.99
N VAL A 101 1.86 9.24 -4.29
CA VAL A 101 3.14 9.90 -4.01
C VAL A 101 3.57 9.56 -2.59
N PHE A 102 4.84 9.32 -2.40
CA PHE A 102 5.44 9.09 -1.09
C PHE A 102 6.53 10.14 -0.85
N GLU A 103 6.39 10.88 0.22
CA GLU A 103 7.43 11.77 0.72
C GLU A 103 8.12 11.09 1.90
N ILE A 104 9.40 10.78 1.73
CA ILE A 104 10.18 10.03 2.72
C ILE A 104 11.15 10.97 3.41
N THR A 105 11.05 11.07 4.73
CA THR A 105 12.03 11.75 5.57
C THR A 105 12.90 10.70 6.26
N LYS A 106 14.21 10.90 6.24
CA LYS A 106 15.16 9.91 6.77
C LYS A 106 15.37 10.03 8.28
N GLU A 107 15.40 11.26 8.81
CA GLU A 107 15.72 11.54 10.21
C GLU A 107 14.75 12.57 10.82
N PRO A 108 13.81 12.17 11.68
CA PRO A 108 13.41 10.79 11.95
C PRO A 108 12.70 10.17 10.73
N PHE A 109 12.76 8.85 10.59
CA PHE A 109 12.13 8.18 9.47
C PHE A 109 10.61 8.37 9.53
N SER A 110 10.06 8.91 8.45
CA SER A 110 8.62 9.07 8.29
C SER A 110 8.24 9.04 6.82
N ILE A 111 7.00 8.63 6.54
CA ILE A 111 6.44 8.59 5.21
C ILE A 111 5.12 9.33 5.24
N LYS A 112 4.99 10.34 4.37
CA LYS A 112 3.71 10.96 4.03
C LYS A 112 3.28 10.47 2.65
N THR A 113 2.00 10.29 2.46
CA THR A 113 1.48 9.84 1.18
C THR A 113 0.20 10.58 0.80
N TRP A 114 0.02 10.75 -0.48
CA TRP A 114 -1.21 11.29 -1.09
C TRP A 114 -1.35 10.75 -2.50
N VAL A 115 -2.53 10.90 -3.07
CA VAL A 115 -2.75 10.60 -4.49
C VAL A 115 -2.83 11.91 -5.25
N ARG A 116 -2.11 12.00 -6.36
CA ARG A 116 -2.26 13.06 -7.34
C ARG A 116 -2.96 12.50 -8.56
N GLU A 117 -4.13 13.03 -8.85
CA GLU A 117 -4.93 12.62 -9.99
C GLU A 117 -4.47 13.30 -11.29
N GLU A 118 -4.89 12.77 -12.43
CA GLU A 118 -4.50 13.29 -13.75
C GLU A 118 -4.88 14.77 -13.95
N SER A 119 -5.94 15.23 -13.31
CA SER A 119 -6.34 16.65 -13.29
C SER A 119 -5.36 17.56 -12.54
N GLY A 120 -4.46 16.99 -11.77
CA GLY A 120 -3.59 17.70 -10.83
C GLY A 120 -4.17 17.83 -9.44
N GLU A 121 -5.40 17.38 -9.21
CA GLU A 121 -6.01 17.36 -7.87
C GLU A 121 -5.26 16.42 -6.94
N VAL A 122 -5.10 16.83 -5.69
CA VAL A 122 -4.44 16.06 -4.64
C VAL A 122 -5.50 15.51 -3.69
N LYS A 123 -5.47 14.20 -3.46
CA LYS A 123 -6.32 13.50 -2.48
C LYS A 123 -5.47 13.02 -1.33
N GLU A 124 -5.73 13.51 -0.18
CA GLU A 124 -5.05 13.13 1.06
C GLU A 124 -5.80 12.02 1.81
#